data_59c0823d0a2100c4cf69e904ab95e5b7
#
_entry.id   59c0823d0a2100c4cf69e904ab95e5b7
#
_cell.length_a   1.000
_cell.length_b   1.000
_cell.length_c   1.000
_cell.angle_alpha   90.00
_cell.angle_beta   90.00
_cell.angle_gamma   90.00
#
_symmetry.space_group_name_H-M   'P 1'
#
loop_
_entity.id
_entity.type
_entity.pdbx_description
1 polymer ?
#
loop_
_entity_poly.entity_id
_entity_poly.type
_entity_poly.pdbx_seq_one_letter_code
_entity_poly.pdbx_strand_id
1 'polypeptide(L)'
;TLIDNKKSSLNIAENKLDIKTIEGNSASISVLKNADVENSDLVVSLTTSETTNFTTCFLSKQLGAKRTIARISNTEFIKDCNEIDFDLIGIDELISPENLAAAEIKLIISESAFTNSHDFDDGILKMMAVRLEKNAPFVGKTVMEAASVFPGVHFMPIALKREDSDSTIIPRGNTIFCECDHVYFITNKK
;
A
#
# COMPACT_ATOMS: atom_id res chain seq x y z
N THR A 1 19.55 4.28 10.76
CA THR A 1 19.74 3.84 12.16
C THR A 1 18.58 2.97 12.63
N LEU A 2 18.84 1.87 13.31
CA LEU A 2 17.85 1.00 13.94
C LEU A 2 18.02 1.04 15.47
N ILE A 3 16.90 1.20 16.18
CA ILE A 3 16.86 1.15 17.64
C ILE A 3 16.02 -0.05 18.06
N ASP A 4 16.54 -0.91 18.92
CA ASP A 4 15.81 -2.02 19.53
C ASP A 4 16.33 -2.28 20.94
N ASN A 5 15.47 -2.76 21.83
CA ASN A 5 15.86 -3.13 23.18
C ASN A 5 16.44 -4.56 23.28
N LYS A 6 16.39 -5.33 22.17
CA LYS A 6 16.89 -6.69 22.08
C LYS A 6 18.15 -6.74 21.21
N LYS A 7 19.27 -7.01 21.84
CA LYS A 7 20.57 -7.16 21.14
C LYS A 7 20.55 -8.22 20.05
N SER A 8 19.76 -9.29 20.23
CA SER A 8 19.62 -10.33 19.20
C SER A 8 19.00 -9.83 17.91
N SER A 9 18.01 -8.93 17.98
CA SER A 9 17.38 -8.30 16.81
C SER A 9 18.38 -7.39 16.08
N LEU A 10 19.15 -6.62 16.85
CA LEU A 10 20.17 -5.73 16.30
C LEU A 10 21.28 -6.51 15.58
N ASN A 11 21.76 -7.60 16.14
CA ASN A 11 22.78 -8.45 15.52
C ASN A 11 22.29 -9.04 14.18
N ILE A 12 21.00 -9.43 14.10
CA ILE A 12 20.40 -9.92 12.84
C ILE A 12 20.38 -8.80 11.79
N ALA A 13 20.04 -7.59 12.19
CA ALA A 13 19.97 -6.44 11.30
C ALA A 13 21.36 -6.03 10.80
N GLU A 14 22.36 -5.96 11.68
CA GLU A 14 23.77 -5.67 11.32
C GLU A 14 24.32 -6.67 10.33
N ASN A 15 24.03 -7.97 10.51
CA ASN A 15 24.50 -9.02 9.61
C ASN A 15 23.86 -9.00 8.20
N LYS A 16 22.70 -8.36 8.06
CA LYS A 16 21.92 -8.33 6.81
C LYS A 16 21.95 -6.98 6.11
N LEU A 17 22.14 -5.91 6.87
CA LEU A 17 22.00 -4.54 6.39
C LEU A 17 23.20 -3.73 6.89
N ASP A 18 23.72 -2.87 6.04
CA ASP A 18 24.77 -1.91 6.42
C ASP A 18 24.14 -0.69 7.11
N ILE A 19 23.77 -0.83 8.38
CA ILE A 19 23.07 0.18 9.17
C ILE A 19 23.66 0.34 10.56
N LYS A 20 23.61 1.55 11.09
CA LYS A 20 23.92 1.82 12.51
C LYS A 20 22.84 1.23 13.38
N THR A 21 23.22 0.52 14.45
CA THR A 21 22.31 -0.02 15.46
C THR A 21 22.55 0.62 16.81
N ILE A 22 21.49 0.75 17.61
CA ILE A 22 21.55 1.29 18.97
C ILE A 22 20.68 0.42 19.87
N GLU A 23 21.26 -0.18 20.88
CA GLU A 23 20.51 -0.90 21.92
C GLU A 23 19.90 0.09 22.89
N GLY A 24 18.58 0.08 23.03
CA GLY A 24 17.89 0.96 23.98
C GLY A 24 16.40 1.09 23.74
N ASN A 25 15.77 1.85 24.65
CA ASN A 25 14.36 2.19 24.55
C ASN A 25 14.17 3.37 23.57
N SER A 26 13.43 3.18 22.51
CA SER A 26 13.14 4.24 21.51
C SER A 26 12.35 5.43 22.09
N ALA A 27 11.64 5.26 23.21
CA ALA A 27 10.98 6.34 23.92
C ALA A 27 11.92 7.13 24.87
N SER A 28 13.25 6.94 24.76
CA SER A 28 14.25 7.67 25.56
C SER A 28 14.88 8.79 24.75
N ILE A 29 14.84 10.01 25.27
CA ILE A 29 15.45 11.20 24.64
C ILE A 29 16.95 11.00 24.37
N SER A 30 17.68 10.39 25.28
CA SER A 30 19.12 10.14 25.12
C SER A 30 19.41 9.16 23.98
N VAL A 31 18.59 8.12 23.85
CA VAL A 31 18.70 7.12 22.77
C VAL A 31 18.37 7.76 21.43
N LEU A 32 17.32 8.56 21.35
CA LEU A 32 16.94 9.29 20.15
C LEU A 32 18.01 10.29 19.69
N LYS A 33 18.63 11.02 20.64
CA LYS A 33 19.76 11.91 20.33
C LYS A 33 20.98 11.14 19.83
N ASN A 34 21.31 9.99 20.42
CA ASN A 34 22.39 9.13 19.96
C ASN A 34 22.12 8.56 18.55
N ALA A 35 20.85 8.45 18.18
CA ALA A 35 20.42 8.04 16.85
C ALA A 35 20.46 9.17 15.82
N ASP A 36 20.78 10.40 16.24
CA ASP A 36 20.80 11.60 15.40
C ASP A 36 19.43 11.91 14.79
N VAL A 37 18.39 11.80 15.61
CA VAL A 37 17.01 11.93 15.15
C VAL A 37 16.69 13.33 14.62
N GLU A 38 17.39 14.36 15.12
CA GLU A 38 17.21 15.75 14.67
C GLU A 38 17.50 15.97 13.19
N ASN A 39 18.38 15.15 12.61
CA ASN A 39 18.74 15.18 11.19
C ASN A 39 17.98 14.15 10.35
N SER A 40 16.99 13.47 10.94
CA SER A 40 16.26 12.41 10.26
C SER A 40 15.11 12.97 9.39
N ASP A 41 15.05 12.52 8.13
CA ASP A 41 13.94 12.85 7.24
C ASP A 41 12.66 12.10 7.63
N LEU A 42 12.81 10.89 8.18
CA LEU A 42 11.69 10.04 8.57
C LEU A 42 12.07 9.19 9.79
N VAL A 43 11.19 9.17 10.79
CA VAL A 43 11.24 8.24 11.92
C VAL A 43 10.02 7.31 11.86
N VAL A 44 10.27 6.00 11.86
CA VAL A 44 9.23 4.98 11.81
C VAL A 44 9.28 4.17 13.10
N SER A 45 8.23 4.22 13.89
CA SER A 45 8.12 3.49 15.16
C SER A 45 7.19 2.29 15.03
N LEU A 46 7.78 1.07 15.06
CA LEU A 46 7.11 -0.20 14.75
C LEU A 46 7.15 -1.20 15.92
N THR A 47 7.26 -0.73 17.16
CA THR A 47 7.27 -1.63 18.31
C THR A 47 5.90 -2.28 18.51
N THR A 48 5.82 -3.28 19.37
CA THR A 48 4.55 -3.93 19.75
C THR A 48 3.71 -3.10 20.71
N SER A 49 4.26 -2.01 21.25
CA SER A 49 3.58 -1.11 22.19
C SER A 49 3.19 0.20 21.49
N GLU A 50 1.91 0.43 21.30
CA GLU A 50 1.39 1.68 20.71
C GLU A 50 1.81 2.93 21.49
N THR A 51 1.76 2.85 22.84
CA THR A 51 2.21 3.94 23.70
C THR A 51 3.67 4.27 23.46
N THR A 52 4.52 3.26 23.29
CA THR A 52 5.93 3.47 22.94
C THR A 52 6.05 4.09 21.55
N ASN A 53 5.26 3.64 20.57
CA ASN A 53 5.29 4.18 19.22
C ASN A 53 4.87 5.65 19.19
N PHE A 54 3.81 6.02 19.90
CA PHE A 54 3.37 7.41 20.02
C PHE A 54 4.41 8.28 20.73
N THR A 55 4.94 7.81 21.86
CA THR A 55 5.97 8.55 22.59
C THR A 55 7.22 8.75 21.75
N THR A 56 7.66 7.72 21.02
CA THR A 56 8.83 7.81 20.13
C THR A 56 8.60 8.85 19.04
N CYS A 57 7.45 8.82 18.36
CA CYS A 57 7.13 9.78 17.31
C CYS A 57 7.04 11.21 17.86
N PHE A 58 6.31 11.41 18.97
CA PHE A 58 6.22 12.70 19.65
C PHE A 58 7.59 13.28 19.99
N LEU A 59 8.43 12.50 20.70
CA LEU A 59 9.77 12.95 21.07
C LEU A 59 10.65 13.22 19.86
N SER A 60 10.58 12.38 18.84
CA SER A 60 11.34 12.55 17.60
C SER A 60 10.97 13.84 16.89
N LYS A 61 9.69 14.15 16.80
CA LYS A 61 9.20 15.40 16.20
C LYS A 61 9.68 16.62 16.99
N GLN A 62 9.60 16.58 18.31
CA GLN A 62 10.09 17.65 19.19
C GLN A 62 11.61 17.83 19.10
N LEU A 63 12.36 16.78 18.78
CA LEU A 63 13.81 16.82 18.58
C LEU A 63 14.22 17.28 17.18
N GLY A 64 13.29 17.41 16.21
CA GLY A 64 13.57 17.96 14.89
C GLY A 64 13.38 17.00 13.70
N ALA A 65 12.89 15.77 13.92
CA ALA A 65 12.55 14.86 12.81
C ALA A 65 11.52 15.50 11.87
N LYS A 66 11.73 15.38 10.56
CA LYS A 66 10.84 16.01 9.57
C LYS A 66 9.49 15.30 9.49
N ARG A 67 9.49 13.97 9.47
CA ARG A 67 8.28 13.16 9.42
C ARG A 67 8.35 11.99 10.39
N THR A 68 7.18 11.58 10.89
CA THR A 68 7.05 10.46 11.83
C THR A 68 5.90 9.55 11.42
N ILE A 69 6.10 8.25 11.59
CA ILE A 69 5.09 7.22 11.34
C ILE A 69 5.01 6.31 12.55
N ALA A 70 3.80 6.10 13.09
CA ALA A 70 3.57 5.22 14.22
C ALA A 70 2.73 4.00 13.82
N ARG A 71 3.21 2.80 14.19
CA ARG A 71 2.40 1.58 14.10
C ARG A 71 1.36 1.56 15.22
N ILE A 72 0.14 1.19 14.85
CA ILE A 72 -0.98 0.93 15.75
C ILE A 72 -1.61 -0.44 15.44
N SER A 73 -2.23 -1.05 16.45
CA SER A 73 -3.06 -2.24 16.32
C SER A 73 -4.52 -1.95 16.68
N ASN A 74 -4.76 -0.96 17.56
CA ASN A 74 -6.11 -0.53 17.92
C ASN A 74 -6.73 0.31 16.79
N THR A 75 -7.80 -0.21 16.21
CA THR A 75 -8.51 0.41 15.08
C THR A 75 -9.32 1.66 15.46
N GLU A 76 -9.54 1.93 16.75
CA GLU A 76 -10.20 3.15 17.22
C GLU A 76 -9.47 4.40 16.74
N PHE A 77 -8.14 4.41 16.83
CA PHE A 77 -7.31 5.54 16.38
C PHE A 77 -7.44 5.86 14.89
N ILE A 78 -7.92 4.91 14.06
CA ILE A 78 -8.15 5.15 12.64
C ILE A 78 -9.59 5.58 12.39
N LYS A 79 -10.56 4.99 13.11
CA LYS A 79 -11.99 5.26 12.92
C LYS A 79 -12.38 6.64 13.43
N ASP A 80 -11.81 7.03 14.54
CA ASP A 80 -12.12 8.28 15.25
C ASP A 80 -11.03 9.36 15.02
N CYS A 81 -10.22 9.20 13.98
CA CYS A 81 -9.17 10.16 13.63
C CYS A 81 -9.68 11.59 13.37
N ASN A 82 -10.98 11.78 13.15
CA ASN A 82 -11.57 13.11 13.01
C ASN A 82 -11.69 13.87 14.35
N GLU A 83 -11.58 13.18 15.49
CA GLU A 83 -11.67 13.80 16.82
C GLU A 83 -10.30 14.14 17.40
N ILE A 84 -9.24 13.48 16.93
CA ILE A 84 -7.87 13.66 17.41
C ILE A 84 -6.98 14.06 16.25
N ASP A 85 -6.40 15.25 16.35
CA ASP A 85 -5.39 15.72 15.41
C ASP A 85 -4.01 15.17 15.82
N PHE A 86 -3.61 14.08 15.16
CA PHE A 86 -2.33 13.42 15.42
C PHE A 86 -1.12 14.26 14.98
N ASP A 87 -1.29 15.14 14.00
CA ASP A 87 -0.24 16.06 13.55
C ASP A 87 0.17 17.02 14.69
N LEU A 88 -0.79 17.48 15.49
CA LEU A 88 -0.51 18.35 16.64
C LEU A 88 0.35 17.69 17.70
N ILE A 89 0.26 16.37 17.84
CA ILE A 89 1.10 15.60 18.76
C ILE A 89 2.35 15.03 18.10
N GLY A 90 2.62 15.42 16.85
CA GLY A 90 3.85 15.08 16.14
C GLY A 90 3.85 13.68 15.54
N ILE A 91 2.68 13.17 15.12
CA ILE A 91 2.53 11.90 14.40
C ILE A 91 1.92 12.21 13.04
N ASP A 92 2.74 12.20 11.99
CA ASP A 92 2.31 12.58 10.65
C ASP A 92 1.50 11.45 9.97
N GLU A 93 1.70 10.18 10.40
CA GLU A 93 0.96 9.06 9.80
C GLU A 93 0.83 7.87 10.78
N LEU A 94 -0.34 7.23 10.76
CA LEU A 94 -0.63 6.02 11.50
C LEU A 94 -0.73 4.82 10.54
N ILE A 95 -0.01 3.73 10.86
CA ILE A 95 -0.05 2.49 10.07
C ILE A 95 -0.55 1.34 10.93
N SER A 96 -1.59 0.64 10.46
CA SER A 96 -2.06 -0.63 11.02
C SER A 96 -1.80 -1.74 10.01
N PRO A 97 -0.78 -2.59 10.23
CA PRO A 97 -0.52 -3.75 9.37
C PRO A 97 -1.71 -4.71 9.31
N GLU A 98 -2.45 -4.84 10.40
CA GLU A 98 -3.64 -5.67 10.51
C GLU A 98 -4.77 -5.18 9.58
N ASN A 99 -4.99 -3.86 9.54
CA ASN A 99 -5.99 -3.26 8.65
C ASN A 99 -5.56 -3.33 7.17
N LEU A 100 -4.28 -3.12 6.90
CA LEU A 100 -3.74 -3.26 5.54
C LEU A 100 -3.91 -4.70 5.03
N ALA A 101 -3.55 -5.69 5.87
CA ALA A 101 -3.74 -7.10 5.53
C ALA A 101 -5.24 -7.45 5.35
N ALA A 102 -6.12 -6.95 6.21
CA ALA A 102 -7.56 -7.16 6.08
C ALA A 102 -8.14 -6.54 4.80
N ALA A 103 -7.67 -5.35 4.42
CA ALA A 103 -8.06 -4.71 3.18
C ALA A 103 -7.61 -5.53 1.96
N GLU A 104 -6.39 -6.04 1.96
CA GLU A 104 -5.84 -6.89 0.89
C GLU A 104 -6.63 -8.22 0.79
N ILE A 105 -6.91 -8.89 1.92
CA ILE A 105 -7.72 -10.11 1.94
C ILE A 105 -9.13 -9.82 1.42
N LYS A 106 -9.74 -8.71 1.82
CA LYS A 106 -11.07 -8.30 1.34
C LYS A 106 -11.05 -8.10 -0.18
N LEU A 107 -9.99 -7.47 -0.70
CA LEU A 107 -9.80 -7.27 -2.14
C LEU A 107 -9.74 -8.61 -2.88
N ILE A 108 -8.91 -9.54 -2.42
CA ILE A 108 -8.78 -10.89 -3.00
C ILE A 108 -10.12 -11.64 -2.99
N ILE A 109 -10.88 -11.56 -1.90
CA ILE A 109 -12.18 -12.24 -1.77
C ILE A 109 -13.24 -11.59 -2.67
N SER A 110 -13.33 -10.27 -2.68
CA SER A 110 -14.35 -9.54 -3.44
C SER A 110 -14.08 -9.53 -4.94
N GLU A 111 -12.85 -9.73 -5.35
CA GLU A 111 -12.40 -9.64 -6.73
C GLU A 111 -11.78 -10.95 -7.24
N SER A 112 -12.34 -12.08 -6.81
CA SER A 112 -11.86 -13.42 -7.21
C SER A 112 -11.83 -13.67 -8.73
N ALA A 113 -12.56 -12.86 -9.50
CA ALA A 113 -12.52 -12.87 -10.97
C ALA A 113 -11.38 -12.02 -11.55
N PHE A 114 -10.71 -11.19 -10.73
CA PHE A 114 -9.64 -10.30 -11.19
C PHE A 114 -8.28 -10.80 -10.68
N THR A 115 -7.31 -10.83 -11.57
CA THR A 115 -5.95 -11.30 -11.25
C THR A 115 -5.19 -10.28 -10.40
N ASN A 116 -5.45 -8.98 -10.61
CA ASN A 116 -4.90 -7.87 -9.85
C ASN A 116 -5.85 -6.68 -9.93
N SER A 117 -5.99 -5.93 -8.83
CA SER A 117 -6.64 -4.62 -8.84
C SER A 117 -5.80 -3.60 -8.08
N HIS A 118 -5.88 -2.34 -8.51
CA HIS A 118 -5.19 -1.24 -7.85
C HIS A 118 -6.10 -0.01 -7.85
N ASP A 119 -6.32 0.54 -6.66
CA ASP A 119 -7.11 1.76 -6.49
C ASP A 119 -6.17 2.97 -6.55
N PHE A 120 -6.59 4.01 -7.28
CA PHE A 120 -5.95 5.31 -7.34
C PHE A 120 -6.88 6.36 -6.77
N ASP A 121 -6.31 7.40 -6.16
CA ASP A 121 -7.02 8.57 -5.65
C ASP A 121 -8.23 8.18 -4.77
N ASP A 122 -7.94 7.44 -3.69
CA ASP A 122 -8.91 6.93 -2.71
C ASP A 122 -10.07 6.12 -3.34
N GLY A 123 -9.76 5.42 -4.43
CA GLY A 123 -10.70 4.54 -5.12
C GLY A 123 -11.64 5.25 -6.10
N ILE A 124 -11.36 6.51 -6.44
CA ILE A 124 -12.09 7.22 -7.52
C ILE A 124 -11.81 6.55 -8.86
N LEU A 125 -10.58 6.11 -9.06
CA LEU A 125 -10.15 5.40 -10.26
C LEU A 125 -9.62 4.02 -9.87
N LYS A 126 -10.07 2.98 -10.56
CA LYS A 126 -9.65 1.61 -10.32
C LYS A 126 -9.04 0.99 -11.57
N MET A 127 -7.85 0.43 -11.43
CA MET A 127 -7.24 -0.42 -12.45
C MET A 127 -7.49 -1.88 -12.08
N MET A 128 -7.93 -2.68 -13.04
CA MET A 128 -8.19 -4.10 -12.85
C MET A 128 -7.53 -4.89 -13.97
N ALA A 129 -6.96 -6.05 -13.61
CA ALA A 129 -6.43 -7.01 -14.55
C ALA A 129 -7.30 -8.27 -14.57
N VAL A 130 -7.73 -8.68 -15.74
CA VAL A 130 -8.58 -9.85 -15.97
C VAL A 130 -7.91 -10.77 -16.97
N ARG A 131 -7.87 -12.07 -16.67
CA ARG A 131 -7.59 -13.09 -17.68
C ARG A 131 -8.91 -13.51 -18.31
N LEU A 132 -9.02 -13.38 -19.63
CA LEU A 132 -10.24 -13.72 -20.36
C LEU A 132 -10.38 -15.23 -20.51
N GLU A 133 -11.39 -15.80 -19.88
CA GLU A 133 -11.76 -17.20 -20.07
C GLU A 133 -12.50 -17.41 -21.40
N LYS A 134 -12.51 -18.65 -21.88
CA LYS A 134 -13.14 -19.03 -23.16
C LYS A 134 -14.57 -18.53 -23.35
N ASN A 135 -15.34 -18.53 -22.27
CA ASN A 135 -16.75 -18.14 -22.28
C ASN A 135 -16.96 -16.65 -21.90
N ALA A 136 -15.90 -15.88 -21.78
CA ALA A 136 -16.04 -14.46 -21.46
C ALA A 136 -16.78 -13.72 -22.60
N PRO A 137 -17.75 -12.85 -22.29
CA PRO A 137 -18.60 -12.20 -23.28
C PRO A 137 -17.85 -11.29 -24.26
N PHE A 138 -16.61 -10.96 -23.96
CA PHE A 138 -15.73 -10.12 -24.78
C PHE A 138 -14.87 -10.92 -25.78
N VAL A 139 -14.68 -12.22 -25.57
CA VAL A 139 -13.83 -13.04 -26.44
C VAL A 139 -14.42 -13.08 -27.86
N GLY A 140 -13.54 -12.85 -28.84
CA GLY A 140 -13.91 -12.77 -30.26
C GLY A 140 -14.47 -11.42 -30.71
N LYS A 141 -14.65 -10.45 -29.80
CA LYS A 141 -15.13 -9.10 -30.12
C LYS A 141 -13.99 -8.10 -30.15
N THR A 142 -14.17 -7.06 -30.95
CA THR A 142 -13.31 -5.88 -30.90
C THR A 142 -13.59 -5.07 -29.63
N VAL A 143 -12.65 -4.21 -29.22
CA VAL A 143 -12.84 -3.27 -28.09
C VAL A 143 -14.10 -2.43 -28.29
N MET A 144 -14.37 -1.99 -29.51
CA MET A 144 -15.55 -1.18 -29.84
C MET A 144 -16.86 -1.96 -29.69
N GLU A 145 -16.89 -3.21 -30.16
CA GLU A 145 -18.04 -4.10 -29.97
C GLU A 145 -18.25 -4.49 -28.52
N ALA A 146 -17.16 -4.76 -27.77
CA ALA A 146 -17.23 -5.07 -26.35
C ALA A 146 -17.83 -3.92 -25.52
N ALA A 147 -17.52 -2.68 -25.85
CA ALA A 147 -18.10 -1.51 -25.20
C ALA A 147 -19.63 -1.43 -25.35
N SER A 148 -20.19 -2.00 -26.42
CA SER A 148 -21.65 -2.04 -26.65
C SER A 148 -22.36 -3.17 -25.90
N VAL A 149 -21.64 -4.19 -25.43
CA VAL A 149 -22.22 -5.34 -24.69
C VAL A 149 -22.75 -4.91 -23.33
N PHE A 150 -22.08 -3.96 -22.67
CA PHE A 150 -22.46 -3.44 -21.34
C PHE A 150 -22.53 -1.91 -21.35
N PRO A 151 -23.60 -1.31 -21.89
CA PRO A 151 -23.69 0.14 -22.06
C PRO A 151 -23.70 0.95 -20.74
N GLY A 152 -23.92 0.27 -19.60
CA GLY A 152 -23.90 0.90 -18.27
C GLY A 152 -22.55 0.82 -17.58
N VAL A 153 -21.55 0.15 -18.15
CA VAL A 153 -20.23 -0.02 -17.53
C VAL A 153 -19.19 0.76 -18.33
N HIS A 154 -18.66 1.78 -17.71
CA HIS A 154 -17.54 2.53 -18.29
C HIS A 154 -16.23 1.85 -17.92
N PHE A 155 -15.60 1.21 -18.89
CA PHE A 155 -14.28 0.63 -18.77
C PHE A 155 -13.40 1.05 -19.93
N MET A 156 -12.14 1.27 -19.67
CA MET A 156 -11.14 1.61 -20.68
C MET A 156 -10.03 0.56 -20.65
N PRO A 157 -9.88 -0.30 -21.66
CA PRO A 157 -8.75 -1.20 -21.74
C PRO A 157 -7.49 -0.38 -22.07
N ILE A 158 -6.47 -0.50 -21.22
CA ILE A 158 -5.22 0.27 -21.30
C ILE A 158 -4.04 -0.57 -21.78
N ALA A 159 -4.08 -1.87 -21.49
CA ALA A 159 -3.06 -2.81 -21.91
C ALA A 159 -3.64 -4.20 -22.11
N LEU A 160 -3.04 -4.96 -23.01
CA LEU A 160 -3.39 -6.33 -23.31
C LEU A 160 -2.11 -7.14 -23.50
N LYS A 161 -1.98 -8.26 -22.79
CA LYS A 161 -0.89 -9.22 -22.98
C LYS A 161 -1.47 -10.54 -23.47
N ARG A 162 -0.97 -11.03 -24.59
CA ARG A 162 -1.28 -12.35 -25.15
C ARG A 162 -0.57 -13.44 -24.34
N GLU A 163 -1.20 -14.61 -24.18
CA GLU A 163 -0.58 -15.74 -23.48
C GLU A 163 0.73 -16.20 -24.18
N ASP A 164 0.73 -16.20 -25.50
CA ASP A 164 1.86 -16.67 -26.31
C ASP A 164 2.89 -15.57 -26.65
N SER A 165 2.79 -14.39 -26.05
CA SER A 165 3.64 -13.25 -26.37
C SER A 165 4.10 -12.51 -25.12
N ASP A 166 5.40 -12.25 -25.04
CA ASP A 166 5.95 -11.38 -23.98
C ASP A 166 5.71 -9.88 -24.24
N SER A 167 5.12 -9.53 -25.39
CA SER A 167 4.83 -8.14 -25.70
C SER A 167 3.47 -7.71 -25.18
N THR A 168 3.43 -6.50 -24.59
CA THR A 168 2.19 -5.84 -24.18
C THR A 168 1.70 -4.93 -25.30
N ILE A 169 0.43 -5.04 -25.63
CA ILE A 169 -0.25 -4.28 -26.68
C ILE A 169 -1.10 -3.19 -26.02
N ILE A 170 -1.04 -1.96 -26.52
CA ILE A 170 -2.00 -0.91 -26.18
C ILE A 170 -3.22 -1.11 -27.10
N PRO A 171 -4.38 -1.55 -26.57
CA PRO A 171 -5.53 -1.89 -27.39
C PRO A 171 -6.12 -0.63 -28.04
N ARG A 172 -6.60 -0.81 -29.27
CA ARG A 172 -7.34 0.20 -30.03
C ARG A 172 -8.75 -0.32 -30.31
N GLY A 173 -9.65 0.53 -30.79
CA GLY A 173 -11.05 0.16 -31.05
C GLY A 173 -11.25 -1.09 -31.91
N ASN A 174 -10.31 -1.39 -32.80
CA ASN A 174 -10.31 -2.57 -33.68
C ASN A 174 -9.53 -3.77 -33.13
N THR A 175 -8.94 -3.66 -31.94
CA THR A 175 -8.22 -4.79 -31.30
C THR A 175 -9.23 -5.83 -30.87
N ILE A 176 -9.02 -7.10 -31.26
CA ILE A 176 -9.88 -8.23 -30.89
C ILE A 176 -9.37 -8.85 -29.60
N PHE A 177 -10.26 -9.07 -28.64
CA PHE A 177 -10.00 -9.85 -27.44
C PHE A 177 -9.98 -11.33 -27.76
N CYS A 178 -8.94 -12.03 -27.32
CA CYS A 178 -8.80 -13.48 -27.47
C CYS A 178 -8.95 -14.19 -26.15
N GLU A 179 -9.23 -15.49 -26.22
CA GLU A 179 -9.15 -16.38 -25.06
C GLU A 179 -7.74 -16.31 -24.44
N CYS A 180 -7.66 -16.39 -23.12
CA CYS A 180 -6.43 -16.30 -22.32
C CYS A 180 -5.69 -14.95 -22.37
N ASP A 181 -6.23 -13.93 -23.05
CA ASP A 181 -5.66 -12.59 -22.95
C ASP A 181 -5.69 -12.08 -21.51
N HIS A 182 -4.57 -11.51 -21.04
CA HIS A 182 -4.54 -10.70 -19.84
C HIS A 182 -4.84 -9.24 -20.21
N VAL A 183 -6.00 -8.74 -19.81
CA VAL A 183 -6.46 -7.39 -20.14
C VAL A 183 -6.47 -6.52 -18.90
N TYR A 184 -5.88 -5.34 -19.01
CA TYR A 184 -5.86 -4.33 -17.96
C TYR A 184 -6.86 -3.23 -18.32
N PHE A 185 -7.80 -2.97 -17.42
CA PHE A 185 -8.84 -1.97 -17.55
C PHE A 185 -8.70 -0.87 -16.53
N ILE A 186 -9.07 0.34 -16.91
CA ILE A 186 -9.37 1.41 -15.97
C ILE A 186 -10.89 1.61 -15.95
N THR A 187 -11.44 1.72 -14.75
CA THR A 187 -12.86 2.02 -14.53
C THR A 187 -13.00 3.02 -13.39
N ASN A 188 -14.11 3.75 -13.37
CA ASN A 188 -14.48 4.58 -12.23
C ASN A 188 -15.46 3.82 -11.34
N LYS A 189 -15.37 4.06 -10.03
CA LYS A 189 -16.35 3.58 -9.07
C LYS A 189 -17.60 4.45 -9.23
N LYS A 190 -18.70 3.88 -9.70
CA LYS A 190 -20.04 4.47 -9.55
C LYS A 190 -20.75 3.85 -8.38
#